data_f9df8bf51203e5e37800894f4e0c156b
#
_entry.id   f9df8bf51203e5e37800894f4e0c156b
#
_cell.length_a   1.000
_cell.length_b   1.000
_cell.length_c   1.000
_cell.angle_alpha   90.00
_cell.angle_beta   90.00
_cell.angle_gamma   90.00
#
_symmetry.space_group_name_H-M   'P 1'
#
loop_
_entity.id
_entity.type
_entity.pdbx_description
1 polymer ?
#
loop_
_entity_poly.entity_id
_entity_poly.type
_entity_poly.pdbx_seq_one_letter_code
_entity_poly.pdbx_strand_id
1 'polypeptide(L)'
;MVTRALLQGLLPAQVVVAELFADPPSVELFPQEAEVVAKAVDKRRREFATVRLCARTALAQLGHAPGPILPAREGPAWAQRAPRWPDGVVGSMTHCDGYRAAAVAPASAVASVGVDAEPNAPVPDGVREMVTRPEERLTLDRLAASHPAVAWDRLLFSAKESVFKAWFPLTGRWLDFGDCVITPDPERGTFTGALQVPGPVVDGVRVDVFRGRWRTVESENGGLVATGVVVGRQGAGG
;
A
#
# COMPACT_ATOMS: atom_id res chain seq x y z
N MET A 1 17.17 -21.54 -1.15
CA MET A 1 16.37 -20.50 -1.81
C MET A 1 16.09 -19.41 -0.79
N VAL A 2 16.65 -18.24 -0.95
CA VAL A 2 16.29 -17.09 -0.11
C VAL A 2 14.86 -16.71 -0.51
N THR A 3 13.92 -16.86 0.42
CA THR A 3 12.53 -16.44 0.18
C THR A 3 12.55 -14.92 -0.05
N ARG A 4 12.28 -14.49 -1.26
CA ARG A 4 12.14 -13.05 -1.54
C ARG A 4 10.96 -12.54 -0.71
N ALA A 5 11.20 -11.54 0.14
CA ALA A 5 10.16 -10.87 0.91
C ALA A 5 10.32 -9.36 0.74
N LEU A 6 9.25 -8.69 0.33
CA LEU A 6 9.26 -7.24 0.13
C LEU A 6 8.41 -6.55 1.21
N LEU A 7 7.13 -6.87 1.33
CA LEU A 7 6.26 -6.37 2.41
C LEU A 7 6.29 -7.26 3.65
N GLN A 8 6.49 -8.58 3.49
CA GLN A 8 6.58 -9.50 4.62
C GLN A 8 7.77 -9.13 5.52
N GLY A 9 7.52 -8.97 6.82
CA GLY A 9 8.51 -8.50 7.80
C GLY A 9 8.81 -6.98 7.76
N LEU A 10 8.16 -6.22 6.87
CA LEU A 10 8.20 -4.76 6.87
C LEU A 10 7.18 -4.17 7.85
N LEU A 11 6.02 -4.80 7.95
CA LEU A 11 4.91 -4.39 8.79
C LEU A 11 4.96 -5.08 10.16
N PRO A 12 4.30 -4.51 11.20
CA PRO A 12 4.26 -5.12 12.52
C PRO A 12 3.53 -6.47 12.49
N ALA A 13 3.81 -7.32 13.50
CA ALA A 13 3.34 -8.72 13.56
C ALA A 13 1.81 -8.90 13.53
N GLN A 14 1.04 -7.87 13.91
CA GLN A 14 -0.41 -7.89 13.85
C GLN A 14 -0.97 -7.83 12.42
N VAL A 15 -0.12 -7.49 11.44
CA VAL A 15 -0.50 -7.40 10.03
C VAL A 15 -0.01 -8.63 9.29
N VAL A 16 -0.95 -9.40 8.78
CA VAL A 16 -0.68 -10.57 7.95
C VAL A 16 -0.47 -10.12 6.51
N VAL A 17 0.64 -10.53 5.92
CA VAL A 17 0.99 -10.22 4.52
C VAL A 17 1.05 -11.50 3.70
N ALA A 18 0.43 -11.48 2.53
CA ALA A 18 0.65 -12.46 1.48
C ALA A 18 1.10 -11.74 0.20
N GLU A 19 2.18 -12.23 -0.40
CA GLU A 19 2.83 -11.60 -1.56
C GLU A 19 3.30 -12.62 -2.57
N LEU A 20 3.26 -12.26 -3.86
CA LEU A 20 3.69 -13.05 -5.00
C LEU A 20 4.50 -12.17 -5.96
N PHE A 21 5.60 -12.72 -6.47
CA PHE A 21 6.51 -12.05 -7.42
C PHE A 21 6.23 -12.40 -8.90
N ALA A 22 5.16 -13.15 -9.14
CA ALA A 22 4.65 -13.47 -10.48
C ALA A 22 3.17 -13.83 -10.39
N ASP A 23 2.46 -13.69 -11.49
CA ASP A 23 1.09 -14.20 -11.61
C ASP A 23 1.13 -15.72 -11.80
N PRO A 24 0.41 -16.52 -10.98
CA PRO A 24 0.22 -17.94 -11.25
C PRO A 24 -0.44 -18.18 -12.61
N PRO A 25 -0.26 -19.37 -13.22
CA PRO A 25 -0.86 -19.70 -14.52
C PRO A 25 -2.38 -19.53 -14.56
N SER A 26 -3.04 -19.82 -13.44
CA SER A 26 -4.48 -19.61 -13.27
C SER A 26 -4.80 -19.26 -11.82
N VAL A 27 -5.76 -18.36 -11.64
CA VAL A 27 -6.35 -18.01 -10.34
C VAL A 27 -7.86 -17.98 -10.51
N GLU A 28 -8.57 -18.79 -9.75
CA GLU A 28 -10.04 -18.73 -9.75
C GLU A 28 -10.52 -17.45 -9.07
N LEU A 29 -11.44 -16.75 -9.76
CA LEU A 29 -12.19 -15.63 -9.25
C LEU A 29 -13.60 -16.11 -8.86
N PHE A 30 -14.14 -15.51 -7.82
CA PHE A 30 -15.59 -15.65 -7.57
C PHE A 30 -16.36 -15.00 -8.73
N PRO A 31 -17.59 -15.48 -9.04
CA PRO A 31 -18.40 -14.93 -10.13
C PRO A 31 -18.52 -13.39 -10.08
N GLN A 32 -18.76 -12.84 -8.89
CA GLN A 32 -18.87 -11.40 -8.67
C GLN A 32 -17.55 -10.64 -8.93
N GLU A 33 -16.40 -11.27 -8.67
CA GLU A 33 -15.08 -10.69 -8.96
C GLU A 33 -14.79 -10.75 -10.47
N ALA A 34 -15.19 -11.84 -11.14
CA ALA A 34 -15.04 -11.99 -12.59
C ALA A 34 -15.85 -10.92 -13.36
N GLU A 35 -17.04 -10.57 -12.88
CA GLU A 35 -17.84 -9.48 -13.45
C GLU A 35 -17.12 -8.13 -13.40
N VAL A 36 -16.38 -7.83 -12.33
CA VAL A 36 -15.64 -6.57 -12.17
C VAL A 36 -14.60 -6.39 -13.28
N VAL A 37 -13.97 -7.48 -13.72
CA VAL A 37 -12.91 -7.46 -14.73
C VAL A 37 -13.31 -8.03 -16.08
N ALA A 38 -14.60 -8.26 -16.31
CA ALA A 38 -15.11 -8.88 -17.53
C ALA A 38 -14.67 -8.15 -18.83
N LYS A 39 -14.56 -6.82 -18.76
CA LYS A 39 -14.14 -5.96 -19.89
C LYS A 39 -12.66 -5.57 -19.83
N ALA A 40 -11.90 -6.05 -18.85
CA ALA A 40 -10.49 -5.70 -18.70
C ALA A 40 -9.63 -6.53 -19.67
N VAL A 41 -8.47 -5.97 -20.07
CA VAL A 41 -7.44 -6.70 -20.83
C VAL A 41 -6.82 -7.82 -19.98
N ASP A 42 -6.25 -8.83 -20.62
CA ASP A 42 -5.75 -10.04 -19.93
C ASP A 42 -4.70 -9.74 -18.83
N LYS A 43 -3.79 -8.79 -19.09
CA LYS A 43 -2.83 -8.36 -18.06
C LYS A 43 -3.58 -7.91 -16.81
N ARG A 44 -4.58 -7.03 -16.94
CA ARG A 44 -5.35 -6.50 -15.82
C ARG A 44 -6.17 -7.57 -15.10
N ARG A 45 -6.71 -8.55 -15.84
CA ARG A 45 -7.44 -9.68 -15.23
C ARG A 45 -6.52 -10.52 -14.37
N ARG A 46 -5.32 -10.85 -14.86
CA ARG A 46 -4.31 -11.62 -14.10
C ARG A 46 -3.89 -10.87 -12.84
N GLU A 47 -3.52 -9.60 -12.95
CA GLU A 47 -3.17 -8.75 -11.81
C GLU A 47 -4.27 -8.72 -10.75
N PHE A 48 -5.50 -8.49 -11.19
CA PHE A 48 -6.66 -8.45 -10.31
C PHE A 48 -6.86 -9.79 -9.58
N ALA A 49 -6.79 -10.90 -10.32
CA ALA A 49 -6.96 -12.24 -9.77
C ALA A 49 -5.88 -12.59 -8.76
N THR A 50 -4.61 -12.32 -9.08
CA THR A 50 -3.47 -12.62 -8.21
C THR A 50 -3.50 -11.80 -6.93
N VAL A 51 -3.87 -10.52 -6.98
CA VAL A 51 -4.04 -9.69 -5.78
C VAL A 51 -5.15 -10.23 -4.87
N ARG A 52 -6.28 -10.74 -5.45
CA ARG A 52 -7.35 -11.38 -4.67
C ARG A 52 -6.90 -12.70 -4.05
N LEU A 53 -6.08 -13.46 -4.77
CA LEU A 53 -5.45 -14.66 -4.20
C LEU A 53 -4.59 -14.28 -2.98
N CYS A 54 -3.72 -13.28 -3.08
CA CYS A 54 -2.95 -12.78 -1.95
C CYS A 54 -3.86 -12.36 -0.78
N ALA A 55 -4.93 -11.61 -1.07
CA ALA A 55 -5.84 -11.16 -0.04
C ALA A 55 -6.57 -12.31 0.66
N ARG A 56 -7.06 -13.31 -0.10
CA ARG A 56 -7.68 -14.52 0.49
C ARG A 56 -6.68 -15.35 1.29
N THR A 57 -5.44 -15.48 0.81
CA THR A 57 -4.37 -16.16 1.55
C THR A 57 -4.09 -15.48 2.89
N ALA A 58 -4.02 -14.16 2.91
CA ALA A 58 -3.82 -13.40 4.15
C ALA A 58 -5.04 -13.49 5.09
N LEU A 59 -6.27 -13.39 4.55
CA LEU A 59 -7.51 -13.54 5.31
C LEU A 59 -7.66 -14.93 5.94
N ALA A 60 -7.27 -15.98 5.22
CA ALA A 60 -7.30 -17.36 5.74
C ALA A 60 -6.40 -17.54 6.97
N GLN A 61 -5.25 -16.84 7.04
CA GLN A 61 -4.39 -16.84 8.22
C GLN A 61 -5.02 -16.11 9.42
N LEU A 62 -6.00 -15.23 9.19
CA LEU A 62 -6.83 -14.62 10.23
C LEU A 62 -8.09 -15.47 10.56
N GLY A 63 -8.25 -16.65 9.95
CA GLY A 63 -9.37 -17.55 10.19
C GLY A 63 -10.63 -17.23 9.38
N HIS A 64 -10.57 -16.34 8.39
CA HIS A 64 -11.71 -16.03 7.53
C HIS A 64 -11.87 -17.06 6.42
N ALA A 65 -13.11 -17.50 6.20
CA ALA A 65 -13.45 -18.35 5.06
C ALA A 65 -13.24 -17.62 3.72
N PRO A 66 -12.89 -18.34 2.65
CA PRO A 66 -12.78 -17.75 1.32
C PRO A 66 -14.08 -17.07 0.87
N GLY A 67 -13.97 -15.85 0.37
CA GLY A 67 -15.11 -15.07 -0.13
C GLY A 67 -14.64 -14.02 -1.15
N PRO A 68 -15.60 -13.41 -1.91
CA PRO A 68 -15.27 -12.38 -2.88
C PRO A 68 -14.83 -11.09 -2.18
N ILE A 69 -13.78 -10.45 -2.72
CA ILE A 69 -13.30 -9.14 -2.28
C ILE A 69 -13.63 -8.13 -3.40
N LEU A 70 -14.74 -7.45 -3.22
CA LEU A 70 -15.30 -6.55 -4.23
C LEU A 70 -14.84 -5.10 -3.97
N PRO A 71 -14.73 -4.28 -5.01
CA PRO A 71 -14.57 -2.85 -4.84
C PRO A 71 -15.82 -2.21 -4.25
N ALA A 72 -15.66 -1.07 -3.60
CA ALA A 72 -16.80 -0.25 -3.17
C ALA A 72 -17.63 0.17 -4.39
N ARG A 73 -18.96 0.13 -4.27
CA ARG A 73 -19.87 0.52 -5.37
C ARG A 73 -20.39 1.94 -5.21
N GLU A 74 -20.29 2.49 -4.02
CA GLU A 74 -20.84 3.79 -3.64
C GLU A 74 -19.71 4.83 -3.51
N GLY A 75 -20.08 6.10 -3.66
CA GLY A 75 -19.17 7.21 -3.57
C GLY A 75 -18.59 7.67 -4.92
N PRO A 76 -17.68 8.64 -4.92
CA PRO A 76 -17.03 9.15 -6.12
C PRO A 76 -16.14 8.10 -6.78
N ALA A 77 -15.85 8.23 -8.07
CA ALA A 77 -15.13 7.24 -8.88
C ALA A 77 -13.77 6.79 -8.28
N TRP A 78 -13.06 7.70 -7.61
CA TRP A 78 -11.80 7.39 -6.94
C TRP A 78 -11.98 6.51 -5.70
N ALA A 79 -13.11 6.64 -4.97
CA ALA A 79 -13.44 5.84 -3.79
C ALA A 79 -13.90 4.43 -4.17
N GLN A 80 -14.50 4.26 -5.35
CA GLN A 80 -15.02 2.97 -5.82
C GLN A 80 -13.93 1.91 -6.06
N ARG A 81 -12.66 2.28 -5.99
CA ARG A 81 -11.54 1.32 -6.10
C ARG A 81 -11.16 0.65 -4.78
N ALA A 82 -11.62 1.20 -3.65
CA ALA A 82 -11.31 0.66 -2.34
C ALA A 82 -11.91 -0.75 -2.16
N PRO A 83 -11.14 -1.73 -1.67
CA PRO A 83 -11.67 -3.06 -1.41
C PRO A 83 -12.61 -3.05 -0.21
N ARG A 84 -13.68 -3.83 -0.29
CA ARG A 84 -14.54 -4.13 0.86
C ARG A 84 -14.03 -5.38 1.54
N TRP A 85 -13.49 -5.21 2.72
CA TRP A 85 -13.00 -6.30 3.55
C TRP A 85 -14.17 -6.97 4.33
N PRO A 86 -13.99 -8.22 4.79
CA PRO A 86 -14.93 -8.82 5.75
C PRO A 86 -15.05 -7.99 7.03
N ASP A 87 -16.16 -8.12 7.73
CA ASP A 87 -16.37 -7.45 9.01
C ASP A 87 -15.26 -7.77 10.00
N GLY A 88 -14.81 -6.76 10.74
CA GLY A 88 -13.71 -6.88 11.69
C GLY A 88 -12.32 -6.94 11.09
N VAL A 89 -12.16 -6.72 9.78
CA VAL A 89 -10.87 -6.70 9.10
C VAL A 89 -10.61 -5.32 8.49
N VAL A 90 -9.36 -4.87 8.60
CA VAL A 90 -8.81 -3.76 7.83
C VAL A 90 -7.69 -4.29 6.94
N GLY A 91 -7.44 -3.63 5.80
CA GLY A 91 -6.39 -4.09 4.91
C GLY A 91 -6.14 -3.18 3.73
N SER A 92 -5.13 -3.54 2.97
CA SER A 92 -4.69 -2.84 1.76
C SER A 92 -4.14 -3.83 0.76
N MET A 93 -4.26 -3.50 -0.52
CA MET A 93 -3.70 -4.27 -1.63
C MET A 93 -2.84 -3.40 -2.51
N THR A 94 -1.80 -3.99 -3.10
CA THR A 94 -0.95 -3.34 -4.09
C THR A 94 -0.55 -4.30 -5.19
N HIS A 95 -0.22 -3.75 -6.35
CA HIS A 95 0.38 -4.48 -7.47
C HIS A 95 1.20 -3.52 -8.34
N CYS A 96 2.31 -3.99 -8.81
CA CYS A 96 3.08 -3.39 -9.89
C CYS A 96 3.63 -4.47 -10.81
N ASP A 97 4.44 -4.11 -11.79
CA ASP A 97 5.06 -5.10 -12.66
C ASP A 97 5.96 -6.03 -11.85
N GLY A 98 5.75 -7.34 -11.98
CA GLY A 98 6.49 -8.37 -11.23
C GLY A 98 6.12 -8.53 -9.76
N TYR A 99 5.06 -7.85 -9.22
CA TYR A 99 4.72 -7.97 -7.80
C TYR A 99 3.23 -7.76 -7.50
N ARG A 100 2.70 -8.58 -6.59
CA ARG A 100 1.32 -8.55 -6.08
C ARG A 100 1.32 -8.80 -4.59
N ALA A 101 0.57 -8.04 -3.81
CA ALA A 101 0.47 -8.26 -2.37
C ALA A 101 -0.85 -7.76 -1.77
N ALA A 102 -1.18 -8.36 -0.63
CA ALA A 102 -2.20 -7.88 0.27
C ALA A 102 -1.69 -7.93 1.71
N ALA A 103 -2.09 -6.94 2.50
CA ALA A 103 -1.83 -6.83 3.92
C ALA A 103 -3.17 -6.66 4.64
N VAL A 104 -3.47 -7.50 5.61
CA VAL A 104 -4.71 -7.48 6.39
C VAL A 104 -4.45 -7.61 7.88
N ALA A 105 -5.32 -7.06 8.70
CA ALA A 105 -5.23 -7.18 10.15
C ALA A 105 -6.63 -7.15 10.80
N PRO A 106 -6.78 -7.68 12.03
CA PRO A 106 -7.98 -7.46 12.81
C PRO A 106 -8.20 -5.98 13.09
N ALA A 107 -9.39 -5.46 12.85
CA ALA A 107 -9.75 -4.06 13.14
C ALA A 107 -9.69 -3.72 14.63
N SER A 108 -9.69 -4.73 15.50
CA SER A 108 -9.44 -4.59 16.94
C SER A 108 -7.97 -4.31 17.28
N ALA A 109 -7.04 -4.77 16.44
CA ALA A 109 -5.60 -4.59 16.67
C ALA A 109 -5.06 -3.31 16.02
N VAL A 110 -5.53 -2.96 14.82
CA VAL A 110 -5.11 -1.75 14.11
C VAL A 110 -6.31 -1.03 13.50
N ALA A 111 -6.24 0.28 13.40
CA ALA A 111 -7.31 1.09 12.86
C ALA A 111 -7.29 1.13 11.32
N SER A 112 -6.11 1.08 10.70
CA SER A 112 -5.97 1.08 9.24
C SER A 112 -4.60 0.58 8.81
N VAL A 113 -4.55 0.07 7.57
CA VAL A 113 -3.34 -0.39 6.89
C VAL A 113 -3.32 0.20 5.48
N GLY A 114 -2.17 0.75 5.07
CA GLY A 114 -1.91 1.17 3.71
C GLY A 114 -0.58 0.60 3.23
N VAL A 115 -0.59 -0.10 2.10
CA VAL A 115 0.63 -0.62 1.47
C VAL A 115 0.68 -0.26 0.00
N ASP A 116 1.89 -0.02 -0.47
CA ASP A 116 2.15 0.20 -1.87
C ASP A 116 3.48 -0.41 -2.29
N ALA A 117 3.58 -0.78 -3.58
CA ALA A 117 4.80 -1.31 -4.16
C ALA A 117 4.91 -0.86 -5.63
N GLU A 118 6.12 -0.49 -6.02
CA GLU A 118 6.46 0.07 -7.32
C GLU A 118 7.78 -0.50 -7.85
N PRO A 119 8.05 -0.44 -9.16
CA PRO A 119 9.40 -0.66 -9.67
C PRO A 119 10.36 0.37 -9.07
N ASN A 120 11.56 -0.06 -8.65
CA ASN A 120 12.61 0.84 -8.17
C ASN A 120 13.30 1.54 -9.36
N ALA A 121 12.54 2.37 -10.05
CA ALA A 121 12.97 3.16 -11.21
C ALA A 121 12.34 4.54 -11.14
N PRO A 122 12.93 5.58 -11.71
CA PRO A 122 12.37 6.93 -11.70
C PRO A 122 10.90 6.98 -12.14
N VAL A 123 10.13 7.91 -11.59
CA VAL A 123 8.77 8.15 -12.09
C VAL A 123 8.83 8.70 -13.52
N PRO A 124 7.76 8.52 -14.33
CA PRO A 124 7.70 9.13 -15.67
C PRO A 124 7.85 10.65 -15.63
N ASP A 125 8.30 11.22 -16.75
CA ASP A 125 8.46 12.67 -16.90
C ASP A 125 7.16 13.42 -16.54
N GLY A 126 7.30 14.51 -15.80
CA GLY A 126 6.20 15.34 -15.32
C GLY A 126 5.47 14.80 -14.09
N VAL A 127 5.61 13.52 -13.75
CA VAL A 127 4.96 12.94 -12.56
C VAL A 127 5.61 13.47 -11.28
N ARG A 128 6.95 13.63 -11.29
CA ARG A 128 7.68 14.12 -10.11
C ARG A 128 7.14 15.46 -9.63
N GLU A 129 6.95 16.42 -10.53
CA GLU A 129 6.43 17.75 -10.20
C GLU A 129 5.00 17.71 -9.67
N MET A 130 4.20 16.80 -10.19
CA MET A 130 2.80 16.63 -9.80
C MET A 130 2.65 16.01 -8.39
N VAL A 131 3.54 15.08 -8.02
CA VAL A 131 3.43 14.34 -6.75
C VAL A 131 4.28 14.92 -5.62
N THR A 132 5.19 15.86 -5.91
CA THR A 132 6.11 16.43 -4.92
C THR A 132 5.83 17.91 -4.66
N ARG A 133 6.08 18.34 -3.43
CA ARG A 133 6.19 19.74 -3.04
C ARG A 133 7.63 20.24 -3.28
N PRO A 134 7.87 21.56 -3.41
CA PRO A 134 9.22 22.10 -3.60
C PRO A 134 10.25 21.64 -2.55
N GLU A 135 9.86 21.61 -1.27
CA GLU A 135 10.71 21.18 -0.16
C GLU A 135 11.05 19.69 -0.21
N GLU A 136 10.14 18.86 -0.71
CA GLU A 136 10.40 17.42 -0.92
C GLU A 136 11.44 17.21 -2.03
N ARG A 137 11.36 17.96 -3.15
CA ARG A 137 12.31 17.85 -4.27
C ARG A 137 13.75 18.08 -3.84
N LEU A 138 14.01 19.10 -3.00
CA LEU A 138 15.34 19.36 -2.44
C LEU A 138 15.86 18.20 -1.59
N THR A 139 14.97 17.54 -0.85
CA THR A 139 15.32 16.36 -0.05
C THR A 139 15.63 15.17 -0.95
N LEU A 140 14.79 14.91 -1.97
CA LEU A 140 15.00 13.82 -2.93
C LEU A 140 16.32 13.96 -3.70
N ASP A 141 16.70 15.17 -4.11
CA ASP A 141 17.97 15.43 -4.82
C ASP A 141 19.18 15.09 -3.94
N ARG A 142 19.13 15.45 -2.65
CA ARG A 142 20.20 15.10 -1.69
C ARG A 142 20.26 13.59 -1.46
N LEU A 143 19.10 12.93 -1.31
CA LEU A 143 19.04 11.49 -1.11
C LEU A 143 19.51 10.72 -2.36
N ALA A 144 19.17 11.16 -3.56
CA ALA A 144 19.64 10.57 -4.79
C ALA A 144 21.17 10.64 -4.94
N ALA A 145 21.78 11.74 -4.48
CA ALA A 145 23.24 11.89 -4.49
C ALA A 145 23.94 10.99 -3.46
N SER A 146 23.35 10.80 -2.28
CA SER A 146 23.94 10.00 -1.19
C SER A 146 23.59 8.51 -1.23
N HIS A 147 22.42 8.16 -1.78
CA HIS A 147 21.90 6.79 -1.83
C HIS A 147 21.34 6.48 -3.23
N PRO A 148 22.19 6.37 -4.26
CA PRO A 148 21.76 6.27 -5.67
C PRO A 148 21.10 4.95 -6.05
N ALA A 149 21.13 3.93 -5.17
CA ALA A 149 20.47 2.65 -5.40
C ALA A 149 18.93 2.72 -5.26
N VAL A 150 18.39 3.82 -4.73
CA VAL A 150 16.96 4.01 -4.51
C VAL A 150 16.43 5.09 -5.46
N ALA A 151 15.35 4.78 -6.18
CA ALA A 151 14.58 5.76 -6.93
C ALA A 151 13.70 6.57 -5.96
N TRP A 152 14.24 7.64 -5.40
CA TRP A 152 13.63 8.39 -4.30
C TRP A 152 12.32 9.08 -4.65
N ASP A 153 12.16 9.51 -5.89
CA ASP A 153 10.91 10.06 -6.42
C ASP A 153 9.81 8.99 -6.46
N ARG A 154 10.17 7.76 -6.87
CA ARG A 154 9.28 6.60 -6.86
C ARG A 154 8.92 6.16 -5.44
N LEU A 155 9.90 6.15 -4.54
CA LEU A 155 9.67 5.85 -3.12
C LEU A 155 8.72 6.87 -2.50
N LEU A 156 8.90 8.17 -2.79
CA LEU A 156 8.00 9.21 -2.29
C LEU A 156 6.59 9.03 -2.83
N PHE A 157 6.42 8.74 -4.12
CA PHE A 157 5.13 8.43 -4.72
C PHE A 157 4.47 7.25 -3.99
N SER A 158 5.19 6.12 -3.85
CA SER A 158 4.70 4.94 -3.14
C SER A 158 4.34 5.23 -1.67
N ALA A 159 5.13 6.06 -0.97
CA ALA A 159 4.84 6.47 0.40
C ALA A 159 3.54 7.27 0.50
N LYS A 160 3.30 8.21 -0.44
CA LYS A 160 2.04 8.97 -0.51
C LYS A 160 0.84 8.07 -0.80
N GLU A 161 0.99 7.10 -1.70
CA GLU A 161 -0.04 6.09 -1.98
C GLU A 161 -0.34 5.23 -0.73
N SER A 162 0.68 4.81 0.01
CA SER A 162 0.47 4.08 1.28
C SER A 162 -0.24 4.92 2.34
N VAL A 163 0.13 6.20 2.46
CA VAL A 163 -0.58 7.14 3.35
C VAL A 163 -2.03 7.29 2.91
N PHE A 164 -2.31 7.50 1.62
CA PHE A 164 -3.66 7.61 1.10
C PHE A 164 -4.50 6.35 1.39
N LYS A 165 -3.92 5.16 1.16
CA LYS A 165 -4.59 3.87 1.43
C LYS A 165 -4.87 3.64 2.91
N ALA A 166 -4.06 4.21 3.81
CA ALA A 166 -4.33 4.20 5.25
C ALA A 166 -5.30 5.31 5.70
N TRP A 167 -5.25 6.47 5.07
CA TRP A 167 -6.11 7.64 5.34
C TRP A 167 -7.56 7.42 4.92
N PHE A 168 -7.77 6.90 3.70
CA PHE A 168 -9.09 6.80 3.10
C PHE A 168 -10.09 5.99 3.95
N PRO A 169 -9.75 4.77 4.47
CA PRO A 169 -10.67 4.03 5.33
C PRO A 169 -11.07 4.74 6.61
N LEU A 170 -10.23 5.64 7.13
CA LEU A 170 -10.46 6.38 8.36
C LEU A 170 -11.32 7.63 8.17
N THR A 171 -11.34 8.19 6.95
CA THR A 171 -11.92 9.51 6.70
C THR A 171 -13.02 9.54 5.66
N GLY A 172 -13.00 8.57 4.72
CA GLY A 172 -13.84 8.61 3.51
C GLY A 172 -13.52 9.79 2.57
N ARG A 173 -12.38 10.48 2.77
CA ARG A 173 -12.03 11.72 2.07
C ARG A 173 -10.86 11.49 1.11
N TRP A 174 -10.82 12.29 0.04
CA TRP A 174 -9.65 12.41 -0.80
C TRP A 174 -8.50 13.06 -0.03
N LEU A 175 -7.27 12.66 -0.32
CA LEU A 175 -6.05 13.29 0.12
C LEU A 175 -5.19 13.55 -1.11
N ASP A 176 -4.93 14.81 -1.42
CA ASP A 176 -4.10 15.17 -2.56
C ASP A 176 -2.61 14.97 -2.24
N PHE A 177 -1.78 14.82 -3.28
CA PHE A 177 -0.33 14.70 -3.10
C PHE A 177 0.27 15.89 -2.35
N GLY A 178 -0.29 17.09 -2.53
CA GLY A 178 0.09 18.29 -1.80
C GLY A 178 -0.32 18.32 -0.33
N ASP A 179 -1.27 17.48 0.09
CA ASP A 179 -1.81 17.45 1.45
C ASP A 179 -0.98 16.61 2.43
N CYS A 180 0.10 15.99 1.96
CA CYS A 180 0.99 15.18 2.81
C CYS A 180 2.45 15.39 2.39
N VAL A 181 3.29 15.78 3.35
CA VAL A 181 4.74 15.93 3.17
C VAL A 181 5.44 14.67 3.65
N ILE A 182 6.15 13.99 2.74
CA ILE A 182 6.93 12.79 3.05
C ILE A 182 8.37 13.15 3.38
N THR A 183 8.86 12.61 4.49
CA THR A 183 10.27 12.71 4.89
C THR A 183 10.83 11.31 5.08
N PRO A 184 11.61 10.79 4.11
CA PRO A 184 12.27 9.49 4.24
C PRO A 184 13.47 9.54 5.19
N ASP A 185 13.71 8.43 5.89
CA ASP A 185 14.92 8.16 6.68
C ASP A 185 15.63 6.94 6.07
N PRO A 186 16.74 7.14 5.32
CA PRO A 186 17.44 6.06 4.65
C PRO A 186 18.13 5.09 5.62
N GLU A 187 18.60 5.59 6.77
CA GLU A 187 19.34 4.77 7.74
C GLU A 187 18.43 3.77 8.46
N ARG A 188 17.16 4.16 8.70
CA ARG A 188 16.19 3.32 9.40
C ARG A 188 15.22 2.58 8.48
N GLY A 189 15.20 2.88 7.19
CA GLY A 189 14.19 2.35 6.27
C GLY A 189 12.77 2.78 6.67
N THR A 190 12.62 4.00 7.18
CA THR A 190 11.34 4.56 7.64
C THR A 190 11.01 5.86 6.90
N PHE A 191 9.78 6.32 7.05
CA PHE A 191 9.39 7.67 6.64
C PHE A 191 8.31 8.23 7.56
N THR A 192 8.18 9.54 7.56
CA THR A 192 7.01 10.23 8.12
C THR A 192 6.24 10.92 7.02
N GLY A 193 4.90 10.87 7.10
CA GLY A 193 3.98 11.61 6.25
C GLY A 193 3.22 12.63 7.11
N ALA A 194 3.66 13.89 7.09
CA ALA A 194 3.03 14.99 7.85
C ALA A 194 1.89 15.58 7.02
N LEU A 195 0.66 15.48 7.55
CA LEU A 195 -0.51 16.04 6.91
C LEU A 195 -0.50 17.56 6.91
N GLN A 196 -0.96 18.15 5.82
CA GLN A 196 -1.18 19.59 5.68
C GLN A 196 -2.67 19.96 5.83
N VAL A 197 -3.48 18.95 6.13
CA VAL A 197 -4.92 19.02 6.41
C VAL A 197 -5.20 18.34 7.74
N PRO A 198 -6.32 18.64 8.43
CA PRO A 198 -6.63 17.99 9.71
C PRO A 198 -6.73 16.48 9.56
N GLY A 199 -5.95 15.75 10.37
CA GLY A 199 -5.87 14.30 10.39
C GLY A 199 -7.13 13.62 10.93
N PRO A 200 -7.29 12.29 10.71
CA PRO A 200 -8.36 11.51 11.29
C PRO A 200 -8.23 11.44 12.81
N VAL A 201 -9.36 11.24 13.48
CA VAL A 201 -9.37 10.94 14.92
C VAL A 201 -9.53 9.42 15.07
N VAL A 202 -8.57 8.79 15.72
CA VAL A 202 -8.55 7.36 16.03
C VAL A 202 -8.50 7.20 17.54
N ASP A 203 -9.49 6.51 18.10
CA ASP A 203 -9.63 6.28 19.54
C ASP A 203 -9.48 7.60 20.36
N GLY A 204 -10.08 8.69 19.88
CA GLY A 204 -10.05 10.01 20.50
C GLY A 204 -8.78 10.84 20.24
N VAL A 205 -7.77 10.30 19.57
CA VAL A 205 -6.51 10.99 19.27
C VAL A 205 -6.42 11.34 17.78
N ARG A 206 -6.07 12.61 17.50
CA ARG A 206 -5.84 13.06 16.12
C ARG A 206 -4.51 12.54 15.59
N VAL A 207 -4.52 12.00 14.38
CA VAL A 207 -3.35 11.46 13.68
C VAL A 207 -2.97 12.45 12.58
N ASP A 208 -2.12 13.42 12.87
CA ASP A 208 -1.62 14.40 11.90
C ASP A 208 -0.31 13.97 11.23
N VAL A 209 0.31 12.88 11.71
CA VAL A 209 1.53 12.31 11.15
C VAL A 209 1.38 10.81 11.02
N PHE A 210 1.46 10.32 9.79
CA PHE A 210 1.58 8.91 9.50
C PHE A 210 3.05 8.48 9.57
N ARG A 211 3.32 7.34 10.19
CA ARG A 211 4.65 6.74 10.26
C ARG A 211 4.66 5.47 9.42
N GLY A 212 5.60 5.39 8.51
CA GLY A 212 5.71 4.25 7.61
C GLY A 212 7.11 3.66 7.60
N ARG A 213 7.20 2.49 6.96
CA ARG A 213 8.44 1.80 6.65
C ARG A 213 8.55 1.58 5.15
N TRP A 214 9.76 1.46 4.68
CA TRP A 214 10.04 1.15 3.29
C TRP A 214 11.20 0.16 3.16
N ARG A 215 11.23 -0.53 2.03
CA ARG A 215 12.31 -1.47 1.66
C ARG A 215 12.45 -1.52 0.15
N THR A 216 13.66 -1.76 -0.32
CA THR A 216 13.93 -2.15 -1.70
C THR A 216 14.42 -3.59 -1.75
N VAL A 217 14.13 -4.28 -2.83
CA VAL A 217 14.70 -5.59 -3.16
C VAL A 217 15.07 -5.63 -4.63
N GLU A 218 16.16 -6.33 -4.94
CA GLU A 218 16.53 -6.64 -6.33
C GLU A 218 15.59 -7.68 -6.92
N SER A 219 15.27 -7.53 -8.19
CA SER A 219 14.39 -8.44 -8.94
C SER A 219 14.99 -8.68 -10.33
N GLU A 220 14.57 -9.76 -11.00
CA GLU A 220 15.05 -10.11 -12.35
C GLU A 220 14.69 -9.05 -13.40
N ASN A 221 13.62 -8.31 -13.15
CA ASN A 221 13.10 -7.25 -14.03
C ASN A 221 13.45 -5.83 -13.53
N GLY A 222 14.53 -5.69 -12.77
CA GLY A 222 14.86 -4.46 -12.04
C GLY A 222 14.43 -4.55 -10.58
N GLY A 223 14.85 -3.58 -9.75
CA GLY A 223 14.49 -3.54 -8.33
C GLY A 223 13.02 -3.21 -8.10
N LEU A 224 12.55 -3.54 -6.90
CA LEU A 224 11.24 -3.13 -6.40
C LEU A 224 11.41 -2.28 -5.14
N VAL A 225 10.53 -1.31 -4.95
CA VAL A 225 10.38 -0.56 -3.69
C VAL A 225 8.99 -0.81 -3.14
N ALA A 226 8.89 -1.04 -1.83
CA ALA A 226 7.61 -1.09 -1.15
C ALA A 226 7.60 -0.17 0.06
N THR A 227 6.42 0.34 0.34
CA THR A 227 6.12 1.19 1.49
C THR A 227 4.90 0.65 2.23
N GLY A 228 4.85 0.89 3.54
CA GLY A 228 3.72 0.48 4.35
C GLY A 228 3.51 1.39 5.55
N VAL A 229 2.25 1.66 5.82
CA VAL A 229 1.76 2.46 6.94
C VAL A 229 0.77 1.62 7.73
N VAL A 230 0.90 1.63 9.04
CA VAL A 230 -0.07 1.02 9.96
C VAL A 230 -0.47 2.05 11.01
N VAL A 231 -1.76 2.30 11.09
CA VAL A 231 -2.33 3.16 12.13
C VAL A 231 -2.80 2.27 13.28
N GLY A 232 -2.06 2.29 14.39
CA GLY A 232 -2.39 1.50 15.58
C GLY A 232 -3.65 1.99 16.29
N ARG A 233 -4.20 1.13 17.14
CA ARG A 233 -5.22 1.50 18.13
C ARG A 233 -4.56 1.96 19.43
N GLN A 234 -5.16 2.91 20.11
CA GLN A 234 -4.73 3.30 21.46
C GLN A 234 -5.11 2.17 22.44
N GLY A 235 -4.12 1.61 23.14
CA GLY A 235 -4.35 0.56 24.16
C GLY A 235 -4.13 -0.89 23.67
N ALA A 236 -3.73 -1.13 22.44
CA ALA A 236 -3.36 -2.47 21.94
C ALA A 236 -1.89 -2.88 22.26
N GLY A 237 -1.23 -2.19 23.17
CA GLY A 237 0.14 -2.44 23.60
C GLY A 237 0.20 -2.59 25.13
N GLY A 238 -0.03 -3.83 25.59
CA GLY A 238 0.26 -4.29 26.92
C GLY A 238 1.07 -5.58 26.81
#